data_8514b9adbb3c52be0a49930515e6d8b5
#
_entry.id   8514b9adbb3c52be0a49930515e6d8b5
#
_cell.length_a   1.000
_cell.length_b   1.000
_cell.length_c   1.000
_cell.angle_alpha   90.00
_cell.angle_beta   90.00
_cell.angle_gamma   90.00
#
_symmetry.space_group_name_H-M   'P 1'
#
loop_
_entity.id
_entity.type
_entity.pdbx_description
1 polymer ?
#
loop_
_entity_poly.entity_id
_entity_poly.type
_entity_poly.pdbx_seq_one_letter_code
_entity_poly.pdbx_strand_id
1 'polypeptide(L)'
;MRKMFSLSFVLMVVAFVSCERQDLYEDEPYEPMAEEFINEEVANPFGVVELSEEQARKIMEDYLDGINVNFSTGELNVIESLTGLNHFRFEVYYKGVWVDGHRITLHPMRDHETNEFSTTQVLITGTSLFYNDISVKPKLSEKEALECLKQSDSAITDEVIVSEPELLIQKDLGKAPNLAYKVTVDFSLFDRWDYYVSAQTGEVVDRTYEGAIE
;
A
#
# COMPACT_ATOMS: atom_id res chain seq x y z
N MET A 1 -4.57 -13.82 88.16
CA MET A 1 -3.63 -13.25 87.13
C MET A 1 -4.00 -13.80 85.82
N ARG A 2 -4.72 -13.03 84.97
CA ARG A 2 -5.12 -13.43 83.62
C ARG A 2 -4.27 -12.61 82.65
N LYS A 3 -3.40 -13.24 81.86
CA LYS A 3 -2.65 -12.63 80.78
C LYS A 3 -3.55 -12.56 79.58
N MET A 4 -3.86 -11.36 79.09
CA MET A 4 -4.51 -11.10 77.81
C MET A 4 -3.42 -11.14 76.72
N PHE A 5 -3.57 -12.05 75.80
CA PHE A 5 -2.78 -12.01 74.54
C PHE A 5 -3.50 -11.09 73.55
N SER A 6 -2.80 -9.99 73.19
CA SER A 6 -3.22 -9.09 72.14
C SER A 6 -2.76 -9.68 70.83
N LEU A 7 -3.69 -10.05 69.95
CA LEU A 7 -3.44 -10.54 68.60
C LEU A 7 -3.46 -9.30 67.69
N SER A 8 -2.26 -8.82 67.33
CA SER A 8 -2.12 -7.77 66.28
C SER A 8 -2.37 -8.38 64.92
N PHE A 9 -3.46 -8.01 64.30
CA PHE A 9 -3.79 -8.34 62.92
C PHE A 9 -3.08 -7.33 62.03
N VAL A 10 -1.97 -7.75 61.38
CA VAL A 10 -1.33 -6.94 60.36
C VAL A 10 -2.11 -7.12 59.07
N LEU A 11 -2.83 -6.08 58.70
CA LEU A 11 -3.57 -5.99 57.45
C LEU A 11 -2.55 -5.64 56.35
N MET A 12 -2.15 -6.63 55.57
CA MET A 12 -1.28 -6.45 54.43
C MET A 12 -2.13 -5.95 53.24
N VAL A 13 -2.16 -4.63 53.03
CA VAL A 13 -2.79 -4.02 51.88
C VAL A 13 -1.85 -4.25 50.68
N VAL A 14 -2.19 -5.23 49.85
CA VAL A 14 -1.56 -5.41 48.55
C VAL A 14 -2.15 -4.37 47.63
N ALA A 15 -1.43 -3.28 47.41
CA ALA A 15 -1.76 -2.33 46.37
C ALA A 15 -1.47 -2.99 44.98
N PHE A 16 -2.55 -3.42 44.33
CA PHE A 16 -2.49 -3.70 42.90
C PHE A 16 -2.27 -2.37 42.21
N VAL A 17 -1.03 -2.10 41.79
CA VAL A 17 -0.76 -1.08 40.80
C VAL A 17 -1.25 -1.65 39.49
N SER A 18 -2.51 -1.40 39.16
CA SER A 18 -3.02 -1.53 37.83
C SER A 18 -2.26 -0.50 36.98
N CYS A 19 -1.33 -0.97 36.14
CA CYS A 19 -0.86 -0.18 35.05
C CYS A 19 -2.06 -0.01 34.08
N GLU A 20 -2.89 0.99 34.32
CA GLU A 20 -3.71 1.55 33.27
C GLU A 20 -2.75 2.11 32.23
N ARG A 21 -2.57 1.34 31.14
CA ARG A 21 -2.08 1.88 29.88
C ARG A 21 -3.08 2.98 29.52
N GLN A 22 -2.74 4.21 29.79
CA GLN A 22 -3.40 5.33 29.15
C GLN A 22 -3.11 5.21 27.66
N ASP A 23 -4.09 4.70 26.93
CA ASP A 23 -4.17 4.83 25.49
C ASP A 23 -4.31 6.31 25.17
N LEU A 24 -3.14 6.99 25.09
CA LEU A 24 -3.02 8.38 24.64
C LEU A 24 -3.02 8.45 23.09
N TYR A 25 -3.79 7.60 22.46
CA TYR A 25 -4.27 7.84 21.12
C TYR A 25 -5.75 8.23 21.29
N GLU A 26 -6.00 9.54 21.41
CA GLU A 26 -7.26 10.06 20.91
C GLU A 26 -7.24 9.70 19.42
N ASP A 27 -7.88 8.59 19.06
CA ASP A 27 -8.27 8.29 17.70
C ASP A 27 -9.13 9.49 17.25
N GLU A 28 -8.49 10.47 16.61
CA GLU A 28 -9.25 11.38 15.76
C GLU A 28 -10.04 10.45 14.83
N PRO A 29 -11.36 10.58 14.75
CA PRO A 29 -12.13 9.69 13.89
C PRO A 29 -11.58 9.86 12.47
N TYR A 30 -10.88 8.82 12.01
CA TYR A 30 -10.45 8.72 10.62
C TYR A 30 -11.74 8.73 9.80
N GLU A 31 -12.07 9.89 9.23
CA GLU A 31 -13.09 9.93 8.18
C GLU A 31 -12.46 9.20 6.99
N PRO A 32 -12.96 8.02 6.62
CA PRO A 32 -12.46 7.33 5.45
C PRO A 32 -12.65 8.30 4.28
N MET A 33 -11.55 8.81 3.74
CA MET A 33 -11.61 9.54 2.48
C MET A 33 -12.26 8.58 1.50
N ALA A 34 -13.44 8.97 0.98
CA ALA A 34 -14.09 8.19 -0.06
C ALA A 34 -13.03 7.92 -1.13
N GLU A 35 -12.73 6.66 -1.37
CA GLU A 35 -11.79 6.30 -2.43
C GLU A 35 -12.45 6.73 -3.73
N GLU A 36 -12.00 7.84 -4.24
CA GLU A 36 -12.37 8.27 -5.57
C GLU A 36 -11.61 7.39 -6.55
N PHE A 37 -12.33 6.56 -7.26
CA PHE A 37 -11.79 5.86 -8.41
C PHE A 37 -11.59 6.87 -9.53
N ILE A 38 -10.44 6.80 -10.19
CA ILE A 38 -10.21 7.49 -11.44
C ILE A 38 -11.10 6.85 -12.50
N ASN A 39 -11.91 7.66 -13.16
CA ASN A 39 -12.74 7.26 -14.30
C ASN A 39 -12.94 8.51 -15.17
N GLU A 40 -11.90 8.89 -15.89
CA GLU A 40 -11.81 10.16 -16.57
C GLU A 40 -11.58 10.00 -18.07
N GLU A 41 -12.34 10.77 -18.86
CA GLU A 41 -12.12 10.93 -20.28
C GLU A 41 -11.05 11.99 -20.51
N VAL A 42 -9.98 11.62 -21.20
CA VAL A 42 -8.88 12.53 -21.51
C VAL A 42 -8.68 12.64 -23.01
N ALA A 43 -8.10 13.76 -23.45
CA ALA A 43 -7.80 13.97 -24.86
C ALA A 43 -6.79 12.97 -25.38
N ASN A 44 -7.04 12.44 -26.59
CA ASN A 44 -6.07 11.70 -27.38
C ASN A 44 -5.44 12.64 -28.42
N PRO A 45 -4.23 13.16 -28.18
CA PRO A 45 -3.61 14.13 -29.09
C PRO A 45 -3.10 13.51 -30.39
N PHE A 46 -3.08 12.17 -30.48
CA PHE A 46 -2.53 11.47 -31.65
C PHE A 46 -3.55 11.22 -32.76
N GLY A 47 -4.84 11.32 -32.45
CA GLY A 47 -5.90 11.21 -33.46
C GLY A 47 -6.08 9.80 -34.02
N VAL A 48 -5.68 8.77 -33.29
CA VAL A 48 -5.76 7.36 -33.68
C VAL A 48 -6.53 6.54 -32.65
N VAL A 49 -7.19 5.48 -33.06
CA VAL A 49 -7.88 4.55 -32.15
C VAL A 49 -6.88 3.65 -31.44
N GLU A 50 -5.95 3.09 -32.21
CA GLU A 50 -4.94 2.15 -31.72
C GLU A 50 -3.65 2.92 -31.40
N LEU A 51 -3.37 3.02 -30.11
CA LEU A 51 -2.16 3.68 -29.61
C LEU A 51 -0.98 2.72 -29.62
N SER A 52 0.21 3.25 -29.88
CA SER A 52 1.46 2.57 -29.53
C SER A 52 1.74 2.73 -28.01
N GLU A 53 2.64 1.88 -27.48
CA GLU A 53 3.09 1.99 -26.09
C GLU A 53 3.67 3.37 -25.77
N GLU A 54 4.44 3.95 -26.68
CA GLU A 54 5.03 5.28 -26.54
C GLU A 54 3.95 6.38 -26.45
N GLN A 55 2.93 6.29 -27.31
CA GLN A 55 1.80 7.22 -27.29
C GLN A 55 0.97 7.08 -26.01
N ALA A 56 0.69 5.85 -25.58
CA ALA A 56 -0.02 5.58 -24.35
C ALA A 56 0.75 6.09 -23.12
N ARG A 57 2.07 5.87 -23.08
CA ARG A 57 2.96 6.38 -22.03
C ARG A 57 2.94 7.91 -21.98
N LYS A 58 3.00 8.56 -23.13
CA LYS A 58 2.95 10.03 -23.18
C LYS A 58 1.64 10.61 -22.66
N ILE A 59 0.49 10.02 -23.01
CA ILE A 59 -0.81 10.44 -22.47
C ILE A 59 -0.84 10.28 -20.95
N MET A 60 -0.35 9.14 -20.44
CA MET A 60 -0.37 8.85 -19.03
C MET A 60 0.56 9.78 -18.22
N GLU A 61 1.74 10.09 -18.74
CA GLU A 61 2.67 11.04 -18.12
C GLU A 61 2.05 12.43 -18.04
N ASP A 62 1.46 12.93 -19.14
CA ASP A 62 0.80 14.23 -19.16
C ASP A 62 -0.40 14.28 -18.20
N TYR A 63 -1.12 13.18 -18.06
CA TYR A 63 -2.22 13.06 -17.11
C TYR A 63 -1.74 13.10 -15.66
N LEU A 64 -0.72 12.34 -15.31
CA LEU A 64 -0.17 12.31 -13.95
C LEU A 64 0.46 13.64 -13.56
N ASP A 65 1.18 14.30 -14.46
CA ASP A 65 1.73 15.64 -14.24
C ASP A 65 0.63 16.67 -13.96
N GLY A 66 -0.54 16.51 -14.60
CA GLY A 66 -1.71 17.34 -14.36
C GLY A 66 -2.34 17.16 -12.98
N ILE A 67 -2.24 15.94 -12.41
CA ILE A 67 -2.74 15.63 -11.06
C ILE A 67 -1.71 16.07 -10.00
N ASN A 68 -0.50 15.56 -10.11
CA ASN A 68 0.58 15.85 -9.17
C ASN A 68 1.92 15.41 -9.76
N VAL A 69 2.81 16.36 -9.98
CA VAL A 69 4.17 16.15 -10.54
C VAL A 69 5.06 15.16 -9.76
N ASN A 70 4.65 14.76 -8.56
CA ASN A 70 5.37 13.75 -7.79
C ASN A 70 5.04 12.32 -8.21
N PHE A 71 4.02 12.11 -9.06
CA PHE A 71 3.69 10.81 -9.63
C PHE A 71 4.40 10.58 -10.95
N SER A 72 4.75 9.33 -11.23
CA SER A 72 5.31 8.90 -12.49
C SER A 72 4.85 7.47 -12.82
N THR A 73 4.93 7.11 -14.10
CA THR A 73 4.68 5.75 -14.56
C THR A 73 5.91 4.88 -14.38
N GLY A 74 5.68 3.62 -14.06
CA GLY A 74 6.70 2.58 -14.04
C GLY A 74 6.52 1.56 -15.15
N GLU A 75 6.45 0.28 -14.78
CA GLU A 75 6.25 -0.82 -15.71
C GLU A 75 4.92 -0.68 -16.45
N LEU A 76 4.93 -1.01 -17.73
CA LEU A 76 3.78 -0.99 -18.61
C LEU A 76 3.44 -2.42 -19.03
N ASN A 77 2.22 -2.84 -18.74
CA ASN A 77 1.64 -4.08 -19.21
C ASN A 77 0.58 -3.81 -20.28
N VAL A 78 0.78 -4.37 -21.48
CA VAL A 78 -0.19 -4.28 -22.56
C VAL A 78 -1.15 -5.46 -22.48
N ILE A 79 -2.45 -5.18 -22.44
CA ILE A 79 -3.52 -6.17 -22.34
C ILE A 79 -4.37 -6.07 -23.59
N GLU A 80 -4.30 -7.08 -24.46
CA GLU A 80 -5.17 -7.17 -25.63
C GLU A 80 -6.59 -7.53 -25.21
N SER A 81 -7.55 -6.74 -25.64
CA SER A 81 -8.98 -7.01 -25.38
C SER A 81 -9.56 -7.98 -26.41
N LEU A 82 -10.76 -8.53 -26.12
CA LEU A 82 -11.52 -9.34 -27.05
C LEU A 82 -11.89 -8.61 -28.36
N THR A 83 -11.80 -7.28 -28.37
CA THR A 83 -12.05 -6.45 -29.54
C THR A 83 -10.78 -6.23 -30.39
N GLY A 84 -9.65 -6.81 -29.99
CA GLY A 84 -8.35 -6.65 -30.65
C GLY A 84 -7.67 -5.30 -30.37
N LEU A 85 -8.20 -4.48 -29.45
CA LEU A 85 -7.59 -3.22 -29.05
C LEU A 85 -6.80 -3.37 -27.74
N ASN A 86 -5.70 -2.67 -27.65
CA ASN A 86 -4.83 -2.71 -26.50
C ASN A 86 -5.32 -1.79 -25.37
N HIS A 87 -5.26 -2.30 -24.15
CA HIS A 87 -5.36 -1.53 -22.92
C HIS A 87 -3.97 -1.45 -22.31
N PHE A 88 -3.60 -0.29 -21.79
CA PHE A 88 -2.27 -0.03 -21.29
C PHE A 88 -2.36 0.16 -19.78
N ARG A 89 -1.82 -0.80 -19.01
CA ARG A 89 -1.80 -0.77 -17.55
C ARG A 89 -0.43 -0.36 -17.06
N PHE A 90 -0.38 0.70 -16.27
CA PHE A 90 0.84 1.26 -15.71
C PHE A 90 0.89 1.03 -14.20
N GLU A 91 2.06 0.67 -13.72
CA GLU A 91 2.40 0.82 -12.31
C GLU A 91 2.68 2.29 -12.00
N VAL A 92 2.41 2.67 -10.76
CA VAL A 92 2.50 4.05 -10.31
C VAL A 92 3.62 4.19 -9.29
N TYR A 93 4.39 5.25 -9.43
CA TYR A 93 5.46 5.65 -8.52
C TYR A 93 5.16 7.04 -7.96
N TYR A 94 5.42 7.23 -6.68
CA TYR A 94 5.36 8.54 -6.03
C TYR A 94 6.76 8.94 -5.55
N LYS A 95 7.28 10.06 -6.04
CA LYS A 95 8.66 10.51 -5.78
C LYS A 95 9.70 9.41 -6.01
N GLY A 96 9.50 8.58 -7.03
CA GLY A 96 10.39 7.48 -7.39
C GLY A 96 10.26 6.21 -6.54
N VAL A 97 9.30 6.13 -5.61
CA VAL A 97 8.99 4.93 -4.83
C VAL A 97 7.72 4.29 -5.36
N TRP A 98 7.76 2.99 -5.62
CA TRP A 98 6.62 2.25 -6.12
C TRP A 98 5.44 2.29 -5.13
N VAL A 99 4.22 2.43 -5.66
CA VAL A 99 2.99 2.41 -4.86
C VAL A 99 2.32 1.06 -5.05
N ASP A 100 2.42 0.21 -4.03
CA ASP A 100 1.93 -1.16 -4.09
C ASP A 100 0.41 -1.23 -4.32
N GLY A 101 0.01 -2.14 -5.20
CA GLY A 101 -1.40 -2.35 -5.55
C GLY A 101 -2.03 -1.24 -6.39
N HIS A 102 -1.33 -0.12 -6.65
CA HIS A 102 -1.86 0.98 -7.45
C HIS A 102 -1.49 0.83 -8.92
N ARG A 103 -2.53 0.75 -9.74
CA ARG A 103 -2.40 0.67 -11.19
C ARG A 103 -3.38 1.62 -11.84
N ILE A 104 -2.92 2.28 -12.90
CA ILE A 104 -3.76 3.11 -13.77
C ILE A 104 -3.79 2.46 -15.13
N THR A 105 -4.96 2.37 -15.71
CA THR A 105 -5.15 1.76 -17.03
C THR A 105 -5.75 2.77 -17.99
N LEU A 106 -5.12 2.89 -19.16
CA LEU A 106 -5.60 3.66 -20.28
C LEU A 106 -6.35 2.72 -21.23
N HIS A 107 -7.57 3.09 -21.58
CA HIS A 107 -8.45 2.29 -22.42
C HIS A 107 -8.83 3.04 -23.70
N PRO A 108 -8.97 2.34 -24.83
CA PRO A 108 -9.72 2.87 -25.97
C PRO A 108 -11.14 3.20 -25.54
N MET A 109 -11.63 4.35 -25.93
CA MET A 109 -12.97 4.82 -25.59
C MET A 109 -13.90 4.69 -26.79
N ARG A 110 -15.19 4.36 -26.53
CA ARG A 110 -16.23 4.45 -27.54
C ARG A 110 -16.99 5.77 -27.40
N ASP A 111 -17.24 6.40 -28.52
CA ASP A 111 -18.16 7.50 -28.58
C ASP A 111 -19.58 7.05 -28.23
N HIS A 112 -20.26 7.75 -27.34
CA HIS A 112 -21.57 7.37 -26.81
C HIS A 112 -22.69 7.50 -27.84
N GLU A 113 -22.54 8.37 -28.83
CA GLU A 113 -23.57 8.64 -29.83
C GLU A 113 -23.44 7.67 -31.00
N THR A 114 -22.23 7.47 -31.50
CA THR A 114 -21.96 6.65 -32.69
C THR A 114 -21.64 5.21 -32.37
N ASN A 115 -21.28 4.87 -31.15
CA ASN A 115 -20.75 3.59 -30.68
C ASN A 115 -19.49 3.14 -31.44
N GLU A 116 -18.82 4.06 -32.13
CA GLU A 116 -17.52 3.85 -32.76
C GLU A 116 -16.39 4.15 -31.77
N PHE A 117 -15.19 3.62 -32.03
CA PHE A 117 -14.04 3.98 -31.18
C PHE A 117 -13.59 5.42 -31.49
N SER A 118 -13.42 6.19 -30.42
CA SER A 118 -12.97 7.56 -30.50
C SER A 118 -11.51 7.67 -30.92
N THR A 119 -11.23 8.60 -31.82
CA THR A 119 -9.84 8.98 -32.18
C THR A 119 -9.36 10.18 -31.38
N THR A 120 -10.25 10.87 -30.66
CA THR A 120 -9.96 12.14 -29.96
C THR A 120 -9.94 12.01 -28.44
N GLN A 121 -10.44 10.91 -27.92
CA GLN A 121 -10.55 10.66 -26.47
C GLN A 121 -10.16 9.23 -26.11
N VAL A 122 -9.63 9.07 -24.91
CA VAL A 122 -9.36 7.79 -24.25
C VAL A 122 -9.89 7.84 -22.83
N LEU A 123 -10.15 6.68 -22.23
CA LEU A 123 -10.61 6.56 -20.87
C LEU A 123 -9.45 6.15 -19.96
N ILE A 124 -9.25 6.86 -18.86
CA ILE A 124 -8.32 6.48 -17.80
C ILE A 124 -9.11 5.96 -16.60
N THR A 125 -8.75 4.77 -16.13
CA THR A 125 -9.33 4.18 -14.92
C THR A 125 -8.24 3.78 -13.94
N GLY A 126 -8.56 3.77 -12.65
CA GLY A 126 -7.63 3.38 -11.60
C GLY A 126 -8.10 3.77 -10.21
N THR A 127 -7.22 3.63 -9.24
CA THR A 127 -7.44 4.11 -7.88
C THR A 127 -6.93 5.53 -7.71
N SER A 128 -7.63 6.33 -6.91
CA SER A 128 -7.25 7.73 -6.64
C SER A 128 -5.83 7.85 -6.08
N LEU A 129 -5.09 8.83 -6.60
CA LEU A 129 -3.69 9.10 -6.29
C LEU A 129 -3.50 10.33 -5.38
N PHE A 130 -4.54 10.75 -4.67
CA PHE A 130 -4.43 11.92 -3.79
C PHE A 130 -3.69 11.54 -2.52
N TYR A 131 -2.41 11.88 -2.46
CA TYR A 131 -1.61 11.78 -1.26
C TYR A 131 -1.31 13.17 -0.73
N ASN A 132 -1.58 13.38 0.55
CA ASN A 132 -0.90 14.42 1.29
C ASN A 132 0.60 14.14 1.22
N ASP A 133 1.41 15.19 1.26
CA ASP A 133 2.87 15.08 1.07
C ASP A 133 3.51 14.08 2.05
N ILE A 134 3.67 12.82 1.61
CA ILE A 134 4.30 11.77 2.40
C ILE A 134 5.81 11.78 2.21
N SER A 135 6.54 11.53 3.28
CA SER A 135 7.98 11.35 3.22
C SER A 135 8.32 9.99 2.60
N VAL A 136 9.10 9.99 1.52
CA VAL A 136 9.64 8.77 0.89
C VAL A 136 11.06 8.44 1.38
N LYS A 137 11.55 9.14 2.42
CA LYS A 137 12.85 8.87 3.01
C LYS A 137 12.68 7.93 4.21
N PRO A 138 13.19 6.69 4.15
CA PRO A 138 13.12 5.77 5.27
C PRO A 138 14.00 6.26 6.43
N LYS A 139 13.59 5.99 7.67
CA LYS A 139 14.41 6.15 8.87
C LYS A 139 15.19 4.90 9.22
N LEU A 140 14.62 3.73 8.89
CA LEU A 140 15.26 2.44 9.07
C LEU A 140 15.89 1.98 7.76
N SER A 141 17.00 1.29 7.85
CA SER A 141 17.59 0.54 6.75
C SER A 141 16.83 -0.79 6.54
N GLU A 142 17.01 -1.41 5.39
CA GLU A 142 16.49 -2.75 5.08
C GLU A 142 16.85 -3.78 6.17
N LYS A 143 18.10 -3.75 6.64
CA LYS A 143 18.57 -4.65 7.69
C LYS A 143 17.84 -4.41 9.02
N GLU A 144 17.65 -3.16 9.41
CA GLU A 144 16.92 -2.82 10.64
C GLU A 144 15.45 -3.23 10.54
N ALA A 145 14.83 -3.08 9.36
CA ALA A 145 13.46 -3.53 9.12
C ALA A 145 13.35 -5.07 9.25
N LEU A 146 14.31 -5.83 8.70
CA LEU A 146 14.35 -7.29 8.88
C LEU A 146 14.51 -7.70 10.34
N GLU A 147 15.35 -7.02 11.10
CA GLU A 147 15.51 -7.31 12.53
C GLU A 147 14.21 -7.00 13.31
N CYS A 148 13.52 -5.91 12.97
CA CYS A 148 12.21 -5.60 13.55
C CYS A 148 11.17 -6.69 13.21
N LEU A 149 11.15 -7.16 11.96
CA LEU A 149 10.26 -8.22 11.52
C LEU A 149 10.49 -9.51 12.31
N LYS A 150 11.75 -9.96 12.45
CA LYS A 150 12.12 -11.15 13.24
C LYS A 150 11.78 -11.01 14.73
N GLN A 151 11.83 -9.79 15.27
CA GLN A 151 11.45 -9.53 16.66
C GLN A 151 9.94 -9.54 16.86
N SER A 152 9.17 -9.24 15.82
CA SER A 152 7.69 -9.22 15.89
C SER A 152 7.08 -10.61 15.99
N ASP A 153 7.73 -11.62 15.38
CA ASP A 153 7.29 -13.01 15.41
C ASP A 153 8.51 -13.95 15.41
N SER A 154 8.64 -14.74 16.46
CA SER A 154 9.76 -15.69 16.63
C SER A 154 9.77 -16.84 15.59
N ALA A 155 8.70 -17.05 14.85
CA ALA A 155 8.66 -18.01 13.75
C ALA A 155 9.36 -17.48 12.49
N ILE A 156 9.59 -16.15 12.40
CA ILE A 156 10.26 -15.52 11.26
C ILE A 156 11.78 -15.55 11.50
N THR A 157 12.45 -16.44 10.80
CA THR A 157 13.89 -16.61 10.81
C THR A 157 14.50 -16.33 9.44
N ASP A 158 15.82 -16.24 9.34
CA ASP A 158 16.49 -16.07 8.04
C ASP A 158 16.19 -17.21 7.04
N GLU A 159 15.84 -18.40 7.53
CA GLU A 159 15.54 -19.56 6.69
C GLU A 159 14.17 -19.45 5.98
N VAL A 160 13.22 -18.75 6.57
CA VAL A 160 11.87 -18.56 5.99
C VAL A 160 11.72 -17.27 5.22
N ILE A 161 12.65 -16.31 5.33
CA ILE A 161 12.66 -15.08 4.54
C ILE A 161 13.19 -15.42 3.13
N VAL A 162 12.38 -15.19 2.12
CA VAL A 162 12.69 -15.58 0.72
C VAL A 162 12.87 -14.41 -0.23
N SER A 163 12.65 -13.17 0.22
CA SER A 163 12.93 -11.97 -0.57
C SER A 163 13.84 -11.00 0.18
N GLU A 164 14.56 -10.16 -0.58
CA GLU A 164 15.16 -8.95 -0.03
C GLU A 164 14.04 -7.94 0.30
N PRO A 165 14.21 -7.08 1.31
CA PRO A 165 13.24 -6.03 1.61
C PRO A 165 13.11 -5.05 0.46
N GLU A 166 11.90 -4.83 -0.01
CA GLU A 166 11.59 -3.87 -1.07
C GLU A 166 10.92 -2.63 -0.47
N LEU A 167 11.51 -1.45 -0.68
CA LEU A 167 10.94 -0.18 -0.22
C LEU A 167 9.81 0.24 -1.16
N LEU A 168 8.62 0.43 -0.59
CA LEU A 168 7.42 0.82 -1.32
C LEU A 168 6.51 1.72 -0.47
N ILE A 169 5.50 2.28 -1.12
CA ILE A 169 4.37 2.90 -0.43
C ILE A 169 3.24 1.90 -0.40
N GLN A 170 2.95 1.38 0.79
CA GLN A 170 1.79 0.52 1.02
C GLN A 170 0.57 1.39 1.28
N LYS A 171 -0.52 1.13 0.56
CA LYS A 171 -1.79 1.78 0.78
C LYS A 171 -2.91 0.75 0.79
N ASP A 172 -3.48 0.50 1.94
CA ASP A 172 -4.73 -0.22 2.08
C ASP A 172 -5.93 0.68 1.83
N LEU A 173 -7.02 0.03 1.42
CA LEU A 173 -8.33 0.66 1.32
C LEU A 173 -8.71 1.31 2.66
N GLY A 174 -8.94 2.62 2.64
CA GLY A 174 -9.38 3.34 3.83
C GLY A 174 -8.29 3.67 4.86
N LYS A 175 -7.00 3.41 4.59
CA LYS A 175 -5.89 3.78 5.46
C LYS A 175 -5.00 4.85 4.83
N ALA A 176 -4.30 5.60 5.66
CA ALA A 176 -3.26 6.51 5.19
C ALA A 176 -2.11 5.73 4.55
N PRO A 177 -1.52 6.21 3.43
CA PRO A 177 -0.39 5.56 2.80
C PRO A 177 0.82 5.53 3.74
N ASN A 178 1.52 4.39 3.78
CA ASN A 178 2.69 4.17 4.61
C ASN A 178 3.92 3.86 3.77
N LEU A 179 5.07 4.47 4.11
CA LEU A 179 6.34 4.02 3.57
C LEU A 179 6.76 2.76 4.33
N ALA A 180 6.87 1.64 3.64
CA ALA A 180 7.14 0.35 4.24
C ALA A 180 8.18 -0.45 3.46
N TYR A 181 8.79 -1.42 4.11
CA TYR A 181 9.53 -2.49 3.48
C TYR A 181 8.64 -3.71 3.36
N LYS A 182 8.46 -4.19 2.15
CA LYS A 182 7.80 -5.46 1.85
C LYS A 182 8.82 -6.59 1.95
N VAL A 183 8.49 -7.65 2.67
CA VAL A 183 9.31 -8.85 2.85
C VAL A 183 8.45 -10.08 2.68
N THR A 184 8.83 -10.97 1.78
CA THR A 184 8.12 -12.23 1.58
C THR A 184 8.69 -13.32 2.51
N VAL A 185 7.80 -14.02 3.19
CA VAL A 185 8.11 -15.09 4.15
C VAL A 185 7.37 -16.36 3.76
N ASP A 186 8.10 -17.48 3.59
CA ASP A 186 7.58 -18.81 3.28
C ASP A 186 7.66 -19.71 4.51
N PHE A 187 6.57 -19.92 5.22
CA PHE A 187 6.55 -20.91 6.31
C PHE A 187 6.41 -22.34 5.80
N SER A 188 5.80 -22.53 4.62
CA SER A 188 5.70 -23.80 3.91
C SER A 188 5.29 -23.56 2.45
N LEU A 189 5.24 -24.65 1.64
CA LEU A 189 4.79 -24.60 0.23
C LEU A 189 3.40 -23.97 0.02
N PHE A 190 2.58 -23.93 1.07
CA PHE A 190 1.21 -23.41 1.01
C PHE A 190 0.98 -22.25 1.98
N ASP A 191 2.03 -21.69 2.56
CA ASP A 191 1.92 -20.67 3.61
C ASP A 191 2.95 -19.57 3.38
N ARG A 192 2.70 -18.79 2.33
CA ARG A 192 3.50 -17.63 1.90
C ARG A 192 2.78 -16.34 2.24
N TRP A 193 3.51 -15.41 2.83
CA TRP A 193 3.02 -14.11 3.25
C TRP A 193 3.96 -12.98 2.84
N ASP A 194 3.38 -11.89 2.38
CA ASP A 194 4.07 -10.62 2.28
C ASP A 194 3.82 -9.81 3.55
N TYR A 195 4.88 -9.47 4.25
CA TYR A 195 4.86 -8.61 5.43
C TYR A 195 5.28 -7.20 5.05
N TYR A 196 4.56 -6.21 5.58
CA TYR A 196 4.85 -4.81 5.41
C TYR A 196 5.33 -4.21 6.72
N VAL A 197 6.61 -3.81 6.76
CA VAL A 197 7.26 -3.25 7.94
C VAL A 197 7.43 -1.75 7.72
N SER A 198 6.85 -0.93 8.59
CA SER A 198 6.98 0.53 8.51
C SER A 198 8.45 0.96 8.44
N ALA A 199 8.83 1.63 7.38
CA ALA A 199 10.18 2.18 7.21
C ALA A 199 10.46 3.37 8.15
N GLN A 200 9.46 3.81 8.91
CA GLN A 200 9.57 4.90 9.88
C GLN A 200 9.66 4.39 11.33
N THR A 201 8.95 3.32 11.68
CA THR A 201 8.82 2.84 13.07
C THR A 201 9.33 1.42 13.30
N GLY A 202 9.42 0.58 12.26
CA GLY A 202 9.76 -0.83 12.36
C GLY A 202 8.59 -1.73 12.77
N GLU A 203 7.39 -1.17 12.94
CA GLU A 203 6.19 -1.95 13.23
C GLU A 203 5.71 -2.69 11.98
N VAL A 204 5.23 -3.92 12.15
CA VAL A 204 4.52 -4.63 11.09
C VAL A 204 3.15 -3.98 10.95
N VAL A 205 2.95 -3.26 9.86
CA VAL A 205 1.72 -2.48 9.61
C VAL A 205 0.67 -3.29 8.89
N ASP A 206 1.10 -4.32 8.14
CA ASP A 206 0.20 -5.23 7.43
C ASP A 206 0.87 -6.54 7.04
N ARG A 207 0.05 -7.51 6.65
CA ARG A 207 0.49 -8.75 5.99
C ARG A 207 -0.57 -9.25 5.02
N THR A 208 -0.14 -9.69 3.85
CA THR A 208 -1.02 -10.24 2.81
C THR A 208 -0.64 -11.69 2.51
N TYR A 209 -1.64 -12.55 2.43
CA TYR A 209 -1.43 -13.95 2.06
C TYR A 209 -1.26 -14.07 0.54
N GLU A 210 -0.13 -14.62 0.11
CA GLU A 210 0.21 -14.78 -1.32
C GLU A 210 -0.24 -16.15 -1.90
N GLY A 211 -0.69 -17.06 -1.05
CA GLY A 211 -1.15 -18.39 -1.49
C GLY A 211 -0.03 -19.41 -1.61
N ALA A 212 -0.34 -20.52 -2.31
CA ALA A 212 0.61 -21.57 -2.61
C ALA A 212 1.53 -21.16 -3.76
N ILE A 213 2.78 -21.59 -3.69
CA ILE A 213 3.72 -21.48 -4.81
C ILE A 213 3.23 -22.42 -5.92
N GLU A 214 2.89 -21.89 -7.10
CA GLU A 214 2.59 -22.68 -8.30
C GLU A 214 3.85 -23.25 -8.94
#